data_52cf57320dd36001cae9e220cd15e90a
#
_entry.id   52cf57320dd36001cae9e220cd15e90a
#
_cell.length_a   1.000
_cell.length_b   1.000
_cell.length_c   1.000
_cell.angle_alpha   90.00
_cell.angle_beta   90.00
_cell.angle_gamma   90.00
#
_symmetry.space_group_name_H-M   'P 1'
#
loop_
_entity.id
_entity.type
_entity.pdbx_description
1 polymer ?
#
loop_
_entity_poly.entity_id
_entity_poly.type
_entity_poly.pdbx_seq_one_letter_code
_entity_poly.pdbx_strand_id
1 'polypeptide(L)'
;DGPGLPTLRSLSYGGGRMPSPTILRALELLPTTAFVNAYGLTETSSTVALLGPDEHREAMASDDPVVRARLGSAGRPLPTIEVTIRDDLGDEVAVGQPGEIWVRGEQVSGEYRGSAPRLTPDGWFPTHDGGRMDADGFLHVTGRIDDVIVKGGQNVSPGEIEEVLVCHPAVADAAAIGLPDMQWGERIIAAVVLHPGASASPDELRDAVRDRLRSNRTPDHVEFVGSLPYNDTGKLLRRVLRSDLAHLGDGSTG
;
A
#
# COMPACT_ATOMS: atom_id res chain seq x y z
N ASP A 1 -19.77 -18.11 13.62
CA ASP A 1 -20.20 -17.12 14.62
C ASP A 1 -18.97 -16.62 15.33
N GLY A 2 -18.46 -15.44 14.92
CA GLY A 2 -17.37 -14.77 15.60
C GLY A 2 -17.83 -14.19 16.95
N PRO A 3 -16.90 -13.87 17.86
CA PRO A 3 -17.26 -13.21 19.10
C PRO A 3 -17.92 -11.89 18.75
N GLY A 4 -19.23 -11.80 18.96
CA GLY A 4 -19.95 -10.55 18.78
C GLY A 4 -19.32 -9.47 19.65
N LEU A 5 -19.00 -8.32 19.07
CA LEU A 5 -18.52 -7.13 19.79
C LEU A 5 -19.68 -6.12 19.90
N PRO A 6 -20.70 -6.39 20.70
CA PRO A 6 -21.95 -5.62 20.68
C PRO A 6 -21.80 -4.17 21.13
N THR A 7 -20.68 -3.84 21.77
CA THR A 7 -20.37 -2.48 22.24
C THR A 7 -19.46 -1.71 21.30
N LEU A 8 -18.88 -2.36 20.27
CA LEU A 8 -18.00 -1.69 19.30
C LEU A 8 -18.84 -0.82 18.37
N ARG A 9 -18.65 0.48 18.42
CA ARG A 9 -19.39 1.47 17.60
C ARG A 9 -18.59 1.95 16.40
N SER A 10 -17.28 2.11 16.57
CA SER A 10 -16.39 2.52 15.47
C SER A 10 -15.05 1.80 15.54
N LEU A 11 -14.44 1.61 14.38
CA LEU A 11 -13.12 1.04 14.21
C LEU A 11 -12.38 1.88 13.18
N SER A 12 -11.29 2.53 13.60
CA SER A 12 -10.40 3.20 12.68
C SER A 12 -9.14 2.36 12.43
N TYR A 13 -8.67 2.41 11.20
CA TYR A 13 -7.43 1.78 10.77
C TYR A 13 -6.64 2.73 9.86
N GLY A 14 -5.33 2.50 9.74
CA GLY A 14 -4.44 3.36 8.96
C GLY A 14 -2.98 3.11 9.32
N GLY A 15 -2.08 4.00 8.90
CA GLY A 15 -0.64 3.87 9.13
C GLY A 15 0.07 2.83 8.25
N GLY A 16 -0.68 1.93 7.63
CA GLY A 16 -0.24 0.95 6.66
C GLY A 16 -1.39 0.51 5.76
N ARG A 17 -1.07 -0.20 4.68
CA ARG A 17 -2.09 -0.70 3.78
C ARG A 17 -2.86 -1.85 4.43
N MET A 18 -4.18 -1.75 4.48
CA MET A 18 -5.06 -2.85 4.89
C MET A 18 -5.37 -3.72 3.66
N PRO A 19 -5.07 -5.03 3.68
CA PRO A 19 -5.42 -5.93 2.59
C PRO A 19 -6.93 -5.96 2.32
N SER A 20 -7.33 -5.92 1.04
CA SER A 20 -8.74 -5.92 0.65
C SER A 20 -9.54 -7.09 1.22
N PRO A 21 -9.05 -8.35 1.27
CA PRO A 21 -9.77 -9.45 1.90
C PRO A 21 -10.03 -9.24 3.40
N THR A 22 -9.09 -8.61 4.11
CA THR A 22 -9.20 -8.34 5.55
C THR A 22 -10.32 -7.34 5.83
N ILE A 23 -10.35 -6.23 5.08
CA ILE A 23 -11.40 -5.21 5.28
C ILE A 23 -12.78 -5.74 4.88
N LEU A 24 -12.90 -6.48 3.78
CA LEU A 24 -14.14 -7.12 3.36
C LEU A 24 -14.66 -8.06 4.45
N ARG A 25 -13.78 -8.92 4.99
CA ARG A 25 -14.15 -9.83 6.06
C ARG A 25 -14.55 -9.11 7.36
N ALA A 26 -13.85 -8.02 7.69
CA ALA A 26 -14.20 -7.22 8.87
C ALA A 26 -15.58 -6.55 8.72
N LEU A 27 -15.90 -6.01 7.55
CA LEU A 27 -17.21 -5.41 7.26
C LEU A 27 -18.36 -6.45 7.34
N GLU A 28 -18.13 -7.68 6.87
CA GLU A 28 -19.10 -8.79 6.99
C GLU A 28 -19.33 -9.17 8.46
N LEU A 29 -18.26 -9.27 9.26
CA LEU A 29 -18.36 -9.68 10.65
C LEU A 29 -18.91 -8.61 11.58
N LEU A 30 -18.75 -7.35 11.23
CA LEU A 30 -19.08 -6.20 12.06
C LEU A 30 -19.98 -5.18 11.28
N PRO A 31 -21.15 -5.60 10.78
CA PRO A 31 -21.96 -4.78 9.86
C PRO A 31 -22.51 -3.50 10.48
N THR A 32 -22.58 -3.41 11.80
CA THR A 32 -23.07 -2.23 12.54
C THR A 32 -21.95 -1.29 12.99
N THR A 33 -20.69 -1.68 12.81
CA THR A 33 -19.54 -0.87 13.21
C THR A 33 -19.22 0.16 12.14
N ALA A 34 -18.95 1.38 12.55
CA ALA A 34 -18.50 2.45 11.66
C ALA A 34 -17.00 2.31 11.39
N PHE A 35 -16.63 1.93 10.16
CA PHE A 35 -15.24 1.82 9.76
C PHE A 35 -14.72 3.14 9.22
N VAL A 36 -13.48 3.46 9.55
CA VAL A 36 -12.77 4.65 9.09
C VAL A 36 -11.35 4.28 8.72
N ASN A 37 -10.96 4.52 7.47
CA ASN A 37 -9.56 4.49 7.05
C ASN A 37 -8.99 5.90 7.08
N ALA A 38 -7.81 6.10 7.69
CA ALA A 38 -7.14 7.39 7.75
C ALA A 38 -5.73 7.28 7.16
N TYR A 39 -5.45 8.10 6.15
CA TYR A 39 -4.12 8.27 5.57
C TYR A 39 -3.52 9.60 6.03
N GLY A 40 -2.26 9.57 6.40
CA GLY A 40 -1.48 10.75 6.74
C GLY A 40 -0.10 10.41 7.28
N LEU A 41 0.66 11.43 7.59
CA LEU A 41 2.04 11.34 8.05
C LEU A 41 2.23 12.19 9.32
N THR A 42 3.37 12.01 9.98
CA THR A 42 3.76 12.85 11.11
C THR A 42 3.86 14.31 10.69
N GLU A 43 4.37 14.56 9.52
CA GLU A 43 4.55 15.88 8.90
C GLU A 43 3.24 16.60 8.59
N THR A 44 2.14 15.87 8.50
CA THR A 44 0.80 16.41 8.25
C THR A 44 -0.06 16.47 9.51
N SER A 45 0.54 16.32 10.69
CA SER A 45 -0.15 16.29 12.00
C SER A 45 -1.27 15.25 12.04
N SER A 46 -1.04 14.10 11.40
CA SER A 46 -1.89 12.90 11.31
C SER A 46 -2.63 12.78 9.97
N THR A 47 -3.87 13.24 9.83
CA THR A 47 -4.76 12.82 8.74
C THR A 47 -4.75 13.79 7.56
N VAL A 48 -4.52 13.27 6.36
CA VAL A 48 -4.61 13.96 5.05
C VAL A 48 -5.92 13.62 4.36
N ALA A 49 -6.25 12.32 4.31
CA ALA A 49 -7.45 11.81 3.66
C ALA A 49 -8.15 10.78 4.53
N LEU A 50 -9.46 10.64 4.31
CA LEU A 50 -10.30 9.78 5.12
C LEU A 50 -11.35 9.09 4.26
N LEU A 51 -11.44 7.75 4.38
CA LEU A 51 -12.56 6.95 3.89
C LEU A 51 -13.50 6.71 5.07
N GLY A 52 -14.69 7.29 5.01
CA GLY A 52 -15.65 7.28 6.10
C GLY A 52 -16.54 6.04 6.11
N PRO A 53 -17.40 5.93 7.13
CA PRO A 53 -18.30 4.78 7.28
C PRO A 53 -19.31 4.63 6.15
N ASP A 54 -19.78 5.73 5.58
CA ASP A 54 -20.78 5.71 4.50
C ASP A 54 -20.17 5.20 3.21
N GLU A 55 -18.94 5.65 2.88
CA GLU A 55 -18.19 5.16 1.72
C GLU A 55 -17.85 3.67 1.84
N HIS A 56 -17.53 3.19 3.05
CA HIS A 56 -17.32 1.75 3.28
C HIS A 56 -18.59 0.95 2.99
N ARG A 57 -19.74 1.42 3.47
CA ARG A 57 -21.04 0.75 3.24
C ARG A 57 -21.45 0.79 1.76
N GLU A 58 -21.29 1.95 1.12
CA GLU A 58 -21.58 2.11 -0.31
C GLU A 58 -20.72 1.15 -1.15
N ALA A 59 -19.41 1.14 -0.92
CA ALA A 59 -18.50 0.30 -1.65
C ALA A 59 -18.74 -1.20 -1.42
N MET A 60 -19.11 -1.60 -0.19
CA MET A 60 -19.45 -2.99 0.13
C MET A 60 -20.75 -3.45 -0.56
N ALA A 61 -21.74 -2.56 -0.68
CA ALA A 61 -23.04 -2.87 -1.26
C ALA A 61 -23.08 -2.76 -2.79
N SER A 62 -22.07 -2.15 -3.42
CA SER A 62 -22.05 -1.88 -4.85
C SER A 62 -21.60 -3.09 -5.67
N ASP A 63 -22.25 -3.31 -6.82
CA ASP A 63 -21.80 -4.24 -7.85
C ASP A 63 -20.84 -3.59 -8.86
N ASP A 64 -20.72 -2.25 -8.83
CA ASP A 64 -19.77 -1.51 -9.67
C ASP A 64 -18.33 -1.73 -9.17
N PRO A 65 -17.43 -2.30 -10.00
CA PRO A 65 -16.06 -2.55 -9.60
C PRO A 65 -15.29 -1.27 -9.25
N VAL A 66 -15.64 -0.12 -9.85
CA VAL A 66 -15.00 1.17 -9.54
C VAL A 66 -15.36 1.62 -8.13
N VAL A 67 -16.64 1.53 -7.76
CA VAL A 67 -17.11 1.87 -6.41
C VAL A 67 -16.53 0.89 -5.38
N ARG A 68 -16.52 -0.42 -5.67
CA ARG A 68 -15.92 -1.42 -4.78
C ARG A 68 -14.43 -1.20 -4.55
N ALA A 69 -13.69 -0.73 -5.56
CA ALA A 69 -12.26 -0.44 -5.45
C ALA A 69 -11.95 0.70 -4.44
N ARG A 70 -12.93 1.52 -4.08
CA ARG A 70 -12.79 2.57 -3.05
C ARG A 70 -12.45 2.02 -1.67
N LEU A 71 -12.78 0.74 -1.36
CA LEU A 71 -12.35 0.07 -0.13
C LEU A 71 -10.83 -0.01 0.02
N GLY A 72 -10.10 0.02 -1.09
CA GLY A 72 -8.63 0.08 -1.11
C GLY A 72 -8.06 1.50 -1.16
N SER A 73 -8.92 2.54 -1.15
CA SER A 73 -8.47 3.94 -1.17
C SER A 73 -8.20 4.47 0.24
N ALA A 74 -7.50 5.59 0.29
CA ALA A 74 -7.36 6.41 1.49
C ALA A 74 -8.57 7.32 1.74
N GLY A 75 -9.59 7.27 0.87
CA GLY A 75 -10.74 8.15 0.91
C GLY A 75 -10.50 9.51 0.27
N ARG A 76 -11.25 10.53 0.70
CA ARG A 76 -11.12 11.89 0.18
C ARG A 76 -10.25 12.76 1.08
N PRO A 77 -9.50 13.72 0.50
CA PRO A 77 -8.77 14.72 1.26
C PRO A 77 -9.70 15.47 2.22
N LEU A 78 -9.17 15.79 3.41
CA LEU A 78 -9.88 16.65 4.35
C LEU A 78 -10.04 18.05 3.76
N PRO A 79 -11.12 18.79 4.09
CA PRO A 79 -11.38 20.13 3.55
C PRO A 79 -10.29 21.16 3.85
N THR A 80 -9.43 20.89 4.84
CA THR A 80 -8.33 21.77 5.26
C THR A 80 -7.01 21.48 4.59
N ILE A 81 -6.98 20.45 3.72
CA ILE A 81 -5.77 20.01 3.01
C ILE A 81 -6.01 19.99 1.52
N GLU A 82 -5.11 20.62 0.78
CA GLU A 82 -4.99 20.47 -0.66
C GLU A 82 -4.08 19.28 -0.96
N VAL A 83 -4.51 18.45 -1.92
CA VAL A 83 -3.73 17.30 -2.41
C VAL A 83 -3.61 17.40 -3.92
N THR A 84 -2.40 17.24 -4.43
CA THR A 84 -2.13 17.12 -5.86
C THR A 84 -1.24 15.90 -6.12
N ILE A 85 -1.34 15.35 -7.31
CA ILE A 85 -0.46 14.26 -7.76
C ILE A 85 0.49 14.86 -8.78
N ARG A 86 1.80 14.65 -8.59
CA ARG A 86 2.83 15.24 -9.44
C ARG A 86 3.77 14.18 -10.01
N ASP A 87 4.28 14.47 -11.20
CA ASP A 87 5.31 13.67 -11.85
C ASP A 87 6.72 13.95 -11.31
N ASP A 88 7.72 13.28 -11.87
CA ASP A 88 9.14 13.43 -11.50
C ASP A 88 9.71 14.82 -11.80
N LEU A 89 9.04 15.64 -12.62
CA LEU A 89 9.39 17.02 -12.90
C LEU A 89 8.74 18.01 -11.93
N GLY A 90 7.80 17.52 -11.09
CA GLY A 90 7.04 18.33 -10.16
C GLY A 90 5.78 18.96 -10.76
N ASP A 91 5.42 18.60 -11.99
CA ASP A 91 4.21 19.06 -12.66
C ASP A 91 2.99 18.21 -12.27
N GLU A 92 1.83 18.87 -12.12
CA GLU A 92 0.59 18.17 -11.79
C GLU A 92 0.13 17.27 -12.94
N VAL A 93 -0.17 16.00 -12.63
CA VAL A 93 -0.63 15.03 -13.62
C VAL A 93 -2.16 15.06 -13.77
N ALA A 94 -2.65 14.54 -14.90
CA ALA A 94 -4.09 14.44 -15.14
C ALA A 94 -4.75 13.46 -14.15
N VAL A 95 -6.05 13.68 -13.87
CA VAL A 95 -6.87 12.80 -13.00
C VAL A 95 -6.74 11.34 -13.44
N GLY A 96 -6.51 10.44 -12.49
CA GLY A 96 -6.32 9.02 -12.71
C GLY A 96 -4.89 8.60 -13.03
N GLN A 97 -4.00 9.55 -13.37
CA GLN A 97 -2.59 9.24 -13.61
C GLN A 97 -1.84 9.08 -12.29
N PRO A 98 -0.87 8.14 -12.23
CA PRO A 98 -0.04 7.95 -11.05
C PRO A 98 1.07 9.02 -10.97
N GLY A 99 1.48 9.33 -9.75
CA GLY A 99 2.59 10.22 -9.45
C GLY A 99 2.86 10.27 -7.95
N GLU A 100 3.65 11.23 -7.51
CA GLU A 100 3.90 11.51 -6.11
C GLU A 100 2.73 12.32 -5.50
N ILE A 101 2.31 11.94 -4.31
CA ILE A 101 1.30 12.67 -3.53
C ILE A 101 1.99 13.89 -2.91
N TRP A 102 1.50 15.07 -3.24
CA TRP A 102 1.93 16.33 -2.62
C TRP A 102 0.76 16.94 -1.85
N VAL A 103 1.06 17.49 -0.68
CA VAL A 103 0.05 18.03 0.23
C VAL A 103 0.40 19.44 0.67
N ARG A 104 -0.63 20.26 0.89
CA ARG A 104 -0.52 21.63 1.42
C ARG A 104 -1.67 21.92 2.35
N GLY A 105 -1.42 22.62 3.45
CA GLY A 105 -2.44 23.02 4.42
C GLY A 105 -1.83 23.50 5.73
N GLU A 106 -2.62 24.14 6.56
CA GLU A 106 -2.16 24.73 7.84
C GLU A 106 -1.56 23.69 8.80
N GLN A 107 -2.00 22.45 8.70
CA GLN A 107 -1.53 21.34 9.54
C GLN A 107 -0.23 20.68 9.03
N VAL A 108 0.25 21.07 7.83
CA VAL A 108 1.47 20.53 7.23
C VAL A 108 2.67 21.30 7.72
N SER A 109 3.48 20.70 8.60
CA SER A 109 4.65 21.38 9.17
C SER A 109 5.92 21.19 8.34
N GLY A 110 6.11 20.03 7.73
CA GLY A 110 7.32 19.72 6.92
C GLY A 110 8.64 19.87 7.68
N GLU A 111 8.61 20.15 9.00
CA GLU A 111 9.80 20.46 9.79
C GLU A 111 10.12 19.34 10.78
N TYR A 112 11.39 18.93 10.79
CA TYR A 112 11.97 18.11 11.85
C TYR A 112 13.01 18.92 12.61
N ARG A 113 13.07 18.75 13.92
CA ARG A 113 14.06 19.42 14.77
C ARG A 113 15.48 19.06 14.30
N GLY A 114 16.22 20.04 13.77
CA GLY A 114 17.56 19.87 13.27
C GLY A 114 17.70 19.46 11.80
N SER A 115 16.61 19.48 11.04
CA SER A 115 16.60 19.26 9.57
C SER A 115 16.13 20.52 8.83
N ALA A 116 16.54 20.68 7.58
CA ALA A 116 16.01 21.74 6.72
C ALA A 116 14.49 21.53 6.47
N PRO A 117 13.70 22.61 6.34
CA PRO A 117 12.30 22.54 5.96
C PRO A 117 12.13 21.74 4.64
N ARG A 118 11.17 20.84 4.60
CA ARG A 118 10.85 20.05 3.39
C ARG A 118 9.74 20.68 2.55
N LEU A 119 9.22 21.82 2.97
CA LEU A 119 8.21 22.58 2.21
C LEU A 119 8.86 23.32 1.03
N THR A 120 8.17 23.30 -0.09
CA THR A 120 8.49 24.19 -1.22
C THR A 120 8.19 25.66 -0.84
N PRO A 121 8.71 26.65 -1.60
CA PRO A 121 8.45 28.07 -1.33
C PRO A 121 6.96 28.44 -1.33
N ASP A 122 6.13 27.71 -2.05
CA ASP A 122 4.67 27.85 -2.15
C ASP A 122 3.89 26.94 -1.17
N GLY A 123 4.60 26.31 -0.21
CA GLY A 123 4.02 25.60 0.92
C GLY A 123 3.62 24.14 0.66
N TRP A 124 4.02 23.57 -0.46
CA TRP A 124 3.78 22.14 -0.72
C TRP A 124 4.81 21.24 -0.03
N PHE A 125 4.33 20.09 0.43
CA PHE A 125 5.12 19.03 1.03
C PHE A 125 5.08 17.78 0.14
N PRO A 126 6.22 17.34 -0.43
CA PRO A 126 6.33 16.05 -1.11
C PRO A 126 6.31 14.93 -0.07
N THR A 127 5.31 14.06 -0.13
CA THR A 127 5.13 13.01 0.88
C THR A 127 6.06 11.83 0.69
N HIS A 128 6.66 11.67 -0.48
CA HIS A 128 7.36 10.47 -0.94
C HIS A 128 6.45 9.22 -0.98
N ASP A 129 5.15 9.40 -0.96
CA ASP A 129 4.17 8.37 -1.24
C ASP A 129 3.69 8.51 -2.68
N GLY A 130 3.67 7.39 -3.41
CA GLY A 130 3.06 7.31 -4.72
C GLY A 130 1.55 7.13 -4.61
N GLY A 131 0.81 7.68 -5.57
CA GLY A 131 -0.64 7.53 -5.61
C GLY A 131 -1.28 8.12 -6.85
N ARG A 132 -2.60 8.09 -6.89
CA ARG A 132 -3.43 8.75 -7.90
C ARG A 132 -4.71 9.24 -7.29
N MET A 133 -5.28 10.29 -7.86
CA MET A 133 -6.63 10.76 -7.55
C MET A 133 -7.59 10.24 -8.62
N ASP A 134 -8.71 9.63 -8.23
CA ASP A 134 -9.72 9.25 -9.22
C ASP A 134 -10.69 10.40 -9.54
N ALA A 135 -11.59 10.17 -10.53
CA ALA A 135 -12.52 11.19 -10.99
C ALA A 135 -13.53 11.65 -9.93
N ASP A 136 -13.76 10.84 -8.91
CA ASP A 136 -14.66 11.13 -7.79
C ASP A 136 -13.92 11.74 -6.59
N GLY A 137 -12.62 12.00 -6.71
CA GLY A 137 -11.79 12.62 -5.70
C GLY A 137 -11.31 11.68 -4.59
N PHE A 138 -11.31 10.35 -4.82
CA PHE A 138 -10.70 9.41 -3.91
C PHE A 138 -9.20 9.26 -4.16
N LEU A 139 -8.42 9.35 -3.10
CA LEU A 139 -6.97 9.17 -3.12
C LEU A 139 -6.63 7.68 -2.99
N HIS A 140 -5.96 7.14 -3.99
CA HIS A 140 -5.44 5.78 -3.98
C HIS A 140 -3.93 5.82 -3.75
N VAL A 141 -3.48 5.38 -2.58
CA VAL A 141 -2.06 5.31 -2.21
C VAL A 141 -1.48 3.98 -2.69
N THR A 142 -0.38 4.02 -3.45
CA THR A 142 0.26 2.83 -4.01
C THR A 142 1.47 2.35 -3.19
N GLY A 143 1.97 3.19 -2.30
CA GLY A 143 3.11 2.92 -1.40
C GLY A 143 4.19 3.99 -1.48
N ARG A 144 5.33 3.73 -0.84
CA ARG A 144 6.47 4.67 -0.85
C ARG A 144 7.15 4.66 -2.22
N ILE A 145 7.51 5.84 -2.73
CA ILE A 145 8.31 5.96 -3.96
C ILE A 145 9.67 5.29 -3.79
N ASP A 146 10.29 5.44 -2.62
CA ASP A 146 11.58 4.81 -2.29
C ASP A 146 11.52 3.27 -2.24
N ASP A 147 10.33 2.69 -2.19
CA ASP A 147 10.11 1.24 -2.18
C ASP A 147 9.76 0.68 -3.58
N VAL A 148 9.56 1.54 -4.57
CA VAL A 148 9.30 1.13 -5.96
C VAL A 148 10.47 0.28 -6.47
N ILE A 149 10.12 -0.85 -7.08
CA ILE A 149 11.09 -1.77 -7.66
C ILE A 149 11.32 -1.36 -9.12
N VAL A 150 12.56 -1.12 -9.50
CA VAL A 150 12.91 -0.73 -10.88
C VAL A 150 13.42 -1.94 -11.66
N LYS A 151 12.49 -2.65 -12.32
CA LYS A 151 12.83 -3.84 -13.10
C LYS A 151 12.76 -3.56 -14.61
N GLY A 152 13.89 -3.72 -15.28
CA GLY A 152 13.97 -3.50 -16.73
C GLY A 152 13.56 -2.09 -17.17
N GLY A 153 13.87 -1.06 -16.35
CA GLY A 153 13.49 0.33 -16.59
C GLY A 153 12.02 0.65 -16.34
N GLN A 154 11.27 -0.28 -15.73
CA GLN A 154 9.86 -0.07 -15.39
C GLN A 154 9.68 -0.01 -13.88
N ASN A 155 8.89 0.96 -13.43
CA ASN A 155 8.51 1.11 -12.04
C ASN A 155 7.41 0.11 -11.68
N VAL A 156 7.67 -0.74 -10.69
CA VAL A 156 6.76 -1.75 -10.17
C VAL A 156 6.44 -1.44 -8.72
N SER A 157 5.16 -1.21 -8.42
CA SER A 157 4.71 -1.02 -7.05
C SER A 157 4.69 -2.35 -6.29
N PRO A 158 5.42 -2.49 -5.17
CA PRO A 158 5.36 -3.68 -4.33
C PRO A 158 3.93 -4.03 -3.90
N GLY A 159 3.15 -3.00 -3.55
CA GLY A 159 1.79 -3.16 -3.05
C GLY A 159 0.82 -3.83 -4.03
N GLU A 160 1.02 -3.67 -5.35
CA GLU A 160 0.19 -4.39 -6.34
C GLU A 160 0.42 -5.91 -6.28
N ILE A 161 1.68 -6.31 -6.12
CA ILE A 161 2.06 -7.73 -6.01
C ILE A 161 1.57 -8.31 -4.69
N GLU A 162 1.78 -7.59 -3.60
CA GLU A 162 1.38 -7.98 -2.24
C GLU A 162 -0.13 -8.23 -2.18
N GLU A 163 -0.94 -7.34 -2.79
CA GLU A 163 -2.40 -7.50 -2.81
C GLU A 163 -2.85 -8.78 -3.52
N VAL A 164 -2.21 -9.12 -4.63
CA VAL A 164 -2.53 -10.36 -5.33
C VAL A 164 -2.17 -11.58 -4.48
N LEU A 165 -1.00 -11.55 -3.86
CA LEU A 165 -0.51 -12.67 -3.04
C LEU A 165 -1.40 -12.91 -1.81
N VAL A 166 -1.83 -11.86 -1.09
CA VAL A 166 -2.70 -12.01 0.08
C VAL A 166 -4.14 -12.41 -0.26
N CYS A 167 -4.54 -12.31 -1.55
CA CYS A 167 -5.80 -12.90 -2.01
C CYS A 167 -5.74 -14.43 -2.16
N HIS A 168 -4.55 -15.04 -2.13
CA HIS A 168 -4.40 -16.49 -2.23
C HIS A 168 -4.79 -17.16 -0.90
N PRO A 169 -5.61 -18.24 -0.91
CA PRO A 169 -6.15 -18.82 0.32
C PRO A 169 -5.12 -19.33 1.33
N ALA A 170 -3.94 -19.71 0.85
CA ALA A 170 -2.85 -20.20 1.70
C ALA A 170 -2.01 -19.08 2.33
N VAL A 171 -2.12 -17.83 1.86
CA VAL A 171 -1.24 -16.72 2.26
C VAL A 171 -1.85 -15.93 3.39
N ALA A 172 -1.13 -15.84 4.50
CA ALA A 172 -1.50 -15.02 5.65
C ALA A 172 -0.99 -13.58 5.50
N ASP A 173 0.22 -13.41 4.91
CA ASP A 173 0.85 -12.11 4.74
C ASP A 173 1.89 -12.17 3.61
N ALA A 174 2.15 -11.04 2.94
CA ALA A 174 3.13 -10.98 1.86
C ALA A 174 3.78 -9.60 1.76
N ALA A 175 5.07 -9.58 1.40
CA ALA A 175 5.82 -8.37 1.09
C ALA A 175 6.64 -8.57 -0.18
N ALA A 176 6.70 -7.54 -1.04
CA ALA A 176 7.56 -7.55 -2.21
C ALA A 176 8.67 -6.50 -2.08
N ILE A 177 9.87 -6.88 -2.50
CA ILE A 177 11.06 -6.01 -2.51
C ILE A 177 11.84 -6.17 -3.81
N GLY A 178 12.54 -5.12 -4.20
CA GLY A 178 13.60 -5.19 -5.21
C GLY A 178 14.93 -5.55 -4.57
N LEU A 179 15.64 -6.49 -5.17
CA LEU A 179 17.06 -6.75 -4.89
C LEU A 179 17.87 -6.52 -6.18
N PRO A 180 19.13 -6.09 -6.06
CA PRO A 180 19.98 -5.84 -7.22
C PRO A 180 20.06 -7.05 -8.16
N ASP A 181 19.98 -6.78 -9.47
CA ASP A 181 20.10 -7.76 -10.55
C ASP A 181 20.90 -7.16 -11.71
N MET A 182 21.92 -7.87 -12.19
CA MET A 182 22.82 -7.37 -13.22
C MET A 182 22.14 -7.17 -14.59
N GLN A 183 21.09 -7.93 -14.89
CA GLN A 183 20.42 -7.89 -16.18
C GLN A 183 19.25 -6.89 -16.17
N TRP A 184 18.49 -6.82 -15.08
CA TRP A 184 17.23 -6.10 -15.01
C TRP A 184 17.28 -4.85 -14.11
N GLY A 185 18.46 -4.55 -13.49
CA GLY A 185 18.60 -3.52 -12.47
C GLY A 185 18.14 -4.03 -11.10
N GLU A 186 16.88 -4.40 -11.00
CA GLU A 186 16.34 -5.11 -9.83
C GLU A 186 15.54 -6.34 -10.24
N ARG A 187 15.56 -7.35 -9.39
CA ARG A 187 14.67 -8.52 -9.43
C ARG A 187 13.65 -8.44 -8.32
N ILE A 188 12.45 -8.96 -8.58
CA ILE A 188 11.36 -8.93 -7.61
C ILE A 188 11.43 -10.16 -6.73
N ILE A 189 11.57 -9.97 -5.43
CA ILE A 189 11.49 -11.02 -4.43
C ILE A 189 10.19 -10.84 -3.65
N ALA A 190 9.38 -11.89 -3.56
CA ALA A 190 8.21 -11.94 -2.70
C ALA A 190 8.51 -12.76 -1.46
N ALA A 191 8.46 -12.14 -0.28
CA ALA A 191 8.49 -12.83 1.01
C ALA A 191 7.05 -13.14 1.43
N VAL A 192 6.74 -14.41 1.69
CA VAL A 192 5.37 -14.89 1.93
C VAL A 192 5.28 -15.64 3.24
N VAL A 193 4.29 -15.27 4.05
CA VAL A 193 3.89 -16.00 5.26
C VAL A 193 2.65 -16.81 4.94
N LEU A 194 2.68 -18.11 5.16
CA LEU A 194 1.52 -18.98 4.98
C LEU A 194 0.67 -19.04 6.24
N HIS A 195 -0.63 -19.29 6.07
CA HIS A 195 -1.50 -19.64 7.20
C HIS A 195 -1.02 -20.94 7.87
N PRO A 196 -1.22 -21.12 9.18
CA PRO A 196 -0.86 -22.36 9.88
C PRO A 196 -1.51 -23.57 9.22
N GLY A 197 -0.68 -24.53 8.81
CA GLY A 197 -1.14 -25.77 8.16
C GLY A 197 -1.50 -25.63 6.67
N ALA A 198 -1.44 -24.44 6.09
CA ALA A 198 -1.61 -24.25 4.66
C ALA A 198 -0.29 -24.52 3.91
N SER A 199 -0.42 -24.84 2.61
CA SER A 199 0.71 -25.02 1.71
C SER A 199 0.42 -24.37 0.36
N ALA A 200 1.44 -23.81 -0.25
CA ALA A 200 1.45 -23.32 -1.63
C ALA A 200 2.86 -23.50 -2.18
N SER A 201 2.98 -23.71 -3.49
CA SER A 201 4.28 -23.73 -4.15
C SER A 201 4.67 -22.31 -4.60
N PRO A 202 5.98 -22.01 -4.74
CA PRO A 202 6.42 -20.75 -5.33
C PRO A 202 5.82 -20.47 -6.72
N ASP A 203 5.71 -21.51 -7.57
CA ASP A 203 5.17 -21.37 -8.91
C ASP A 203 3.67 -21.06 -8.91
N GLU A 204 2.88 -21.69 -8.02
CA GLU A 204 1.46 -21.37 -7.84
C GLU A 204 1.24 -19.90 -7.49
N LEU A 205 2.04 -19.35 -6.57
CA LEU A 205 1.95 -17.94 -6.17
C LEU A 205 2.42 -16.99 -7.29
N ARG A 206 3.46 -17.37 -8.02
CA ARG A 206 3.94 -16.61 -9.18
C ARG A 206 2.91 -16.60 -10.32
N ASP A 207 2.23 -17.73 -10.57
CA ASP A 207 1.17 -17.84 -11.56
C ASP A 207 -0.04 -16.98 -11.16
N ALA A 208 -0.44 -16.98 -9.90
CA ALA A 208 -1.51 -16.11 -9.39
C ALA A 208 -1.21 -14.62 -9.65
N VAL A 209 0.05 -14.19 -9.48
CA VAL A 209 0.47 -12.82 -9.82
C VAL A 209 0.45 -12.59 -11.34
N ARG A 210 0.96 -13.54 -12.14
CA ARG A 210 1.02 -13.44 -13.59
C ARG A 210 -0.36 -13.32 -14.23
N ASP A 211 -1.35 -14.04 -13.70
CA ASP A 211 -2.71 -14.06 -14.22
C ASP A 211 -3.47 -12.75 -13.95
N ARG A 212 -3.13 -12.03 -12.89
CA ARG A 212 -3.78 -10.77 -12.52
C ARG A 212 -3.01 -9.52 -12.93
N LEU A 213 -1.68 -9.62 -12.91
CA LEU A 213 -0.77 -8.55 -13.28
C LEU A 213 0.03 -8.99 -14.52
N ARG A 214 0.65 -8.05 -15.21
CA ARG A 214 1.48 -8.39 -16.37
C ARG A 214 2.75 -9.14 -15.94
N SER A 215 3.38 -9.88 -16.87
CA SER A 215 4.55 -10.73 -16.62
C SER A 215 5.74 -10.00 -15.96
N ASN A 216 5.93 -8.70 -16.24
CA ASN A 216 7.00 -7.89 -15.64
C ASN A 216 6.82 -7.64 -14.13
N ARG A 217 5.61 -7.87 -13.58
CA ARG A 217 5.29 -7.77 -12.15
C ARG A 217 5.32 -9.12 -11.43
N THR A 218 5.52 -10.20 -12.17
CA THR A 218 5.67 -11.54 -11.58
C THR A 218 6.96 -11.60 -10.77
N PRO A 219 6.92 -12.03 -9.49
CA PRO A 219 8.11 -12.24 -8.70
C PRO A 219 9.11 -13.19 -9.38
N ASP A 220 10.39 -12.84 -9.38
CA ASP A 220 11.45 -13.71 -9.86
C ASP A 220 11.71 -14.85 -8.89
N HIS A 221 11.50 -14.57 -7.58
CA HIS A 221 11.62 -15.55 -6.53
C HIS A 221 10.54 -15.34 -5.46
N VAL A 222 10.06 -16.45 -4.87
CA VAL A 222 9.17 -16.46 -3.71
C VAL A 222 9.89 -17.16 -2.57
N GLU A 223 10.08 -16.44 -1.48
CA GLU A 223 10.70 -16.93 -0.26
C GLU A 223 9.63 -17.08 0.82
N PHE A 224 9.53 -18.28 1.43
CA PHE A 224 8.63 -18.51 2.55
C PHE A 224 9.31 -18.15 3.86
N VAL A 225 8.69 -17.23 4.62
CA VAL A 225 9.22 -16.73 5.89
C VAL A 225 8.22 -16.99 7.02
N GLY A 226 8.72 -17.10 8.23
CA GLY A 226 7.86 -17.33 9.41
C GLY A 226 7.07 -16.09 9.82
N SER A 227 7.60 -14.89 9.56
CA SER A 227 6.98 -13.60 9.85
C SER A 227 7.65 -12.50 9.02
N LEU A 228 6.92 -11.42 8.75
CA LEU A 228 7.47 -10.21 8.16
C LEU A 228 7.92 -9.23 9.25
N PRO A 229 8.98 -8.42 9.00
CA PRO A 229 9.48 -7.45 9.97
C PRO A 229 8.57 -6.21 10.02
N TYR A 230 7.79 -6.07 11.07
CA TYR A 230 6.99 -4.89 11.36
C TYR A 230 7.57 -4.12 12.54
N ASN A 231 7.39 -2.79 12.56
CA ASN A 231 7.64 -2.00 13.74
C ASN A 231 6.43 -2.03 14.71
N ASP A 232 6.58 -1.41 15.89
CA ASP A 232 5.54 -1.36 16.93
C ASP A 232 4.23 -0.68 16.47
N THR A 233 4.26 0.09 15.39
CA THR A 233 3.08 0.75 14.80
C THR A 233 2.46 -0.05 13.66
N GLY A 234 2.96 -1.27 13.38
CA GLY A 234 2.46 -2.14 12.31
C GLY A 234 2.95 -1.75 10.91
N LYS A 235 3.99 -0.94 10.80
CA LYS A 235 4.59 -0.58 9.51
C LYS A 235 5.65 -1.59 9.11
N LEU A 236 5.54 -2.13 7.89
CA LEU A 236 6.52 -3.05 7.30
C LEU A 236 7.89 -2.37 7.14
N LEU A 237 8.94 -3.02 7.65
CA LEU A 237 10.32 -2.56 7.58
C LEU A 237 11.05 -3.19 6.38
N ARG A 238 10.73 -2.74 5.15
CA ARG A 238 11.33 -3.28 3.92
C ARG A 238 12.84 -3.25 3.90
N ARG A 239 13.46 -2.26 4.56
CA ARG A 239 14.93 -2.20 4.69
C ARG A 239 15.50 -3.42 5.43
N VAL A 240 14.82 -3.86 6.48
CA VAL A 240 15.20 -5.08 7.21
C VAL A 240 15.04 -6.29 6.32
N LEU A 241 13.87 -6.41 5.66
CA LEU A 241 13.58 -7.51 4.76
C LEU A 241 14.60 -7.60 3.60
N ARG A 242 15.00 -6.46 3.00
CA ARG A 242 16.07 -6.42 1.97
C ARG A 242 17.40 -6.93 2.52
N SER A 243 17.74 -6.59 3.76
CA SER A 243 18.96 -7.07 4.41
C SER A 243 18.93 -8.57 4.66
N ASP A 244 17.81 -9.09 5.16
CA ASP A 244 17.64 -10.50 5.49
C ASP A 244 17.68 -11.39 4.24
N LEU A 245 17.14 -10.90 3.13
CA LEU A 245 17.05 -11.61 1.85
C LEU A 245 18.14 -11.21 0.84
N ALA A 246 19.14 -10.42 1.24
CA ALA A 246 20.20 -9.93 0.35
C ALA A 246 20.92 -11.05 -0.42
N HIS A 247 21.02 -12.25 0.17
CA HIS A 247 21.64 -13.43 -0.44
C HIS A 247 20.89 -13.93 -1.70
N LEU A 248 19.66 -13.50 -1.93
CA LEU A 248 18.86 -13.82 -3.13
C LEU A 248 19.10 -12.82 -4.28
N GLY A 249 19.82 -11.70 -4.04
CA GLY A 249 20.05 -10.65 -5.03
C GLY A 249 21.03 -11.04 -6.13
N ASP A 250 22.16 -11.61 -5.78
CA ASP A 250 23.31 -11.80 -6.68
C ASP A 250 23.24 -13.01 -7.62
N GLY A 251 22.04 -13.50 -7.98
CA GLY A 251 21.88 -14.53 -9.02
C GLY A 251 22.72 -15.80 -8.83
N SER A 252 23.13 -16.10 -7.61
CA SER A 252 23.84 -17.35 -7.28
C SER A 252 22.85 -18.51 -7.25
N THR A 253 22.36 -18.86 -8.44
CA THR A 253 21.87 -20.21 -8.70
C THR A 253 23.09 -21.08 -8.99
N GLY A 254 23.47 -21.86 -7.95
CA GLY A 254 24.34 -23.02 -8.14
C GLY A 254 23.64 -24.09 -8.99
#